data_36af2c835baf3f5d471c191af3b5246d
#
_entry.id   36af2c835baf3f5d471c191af3b5246d
#
_cell.length_a   1.000
_cell.length_b   1.000
_cell.length_c   1.000
_cell.angle_alpha   90.00
_cell.angle_beta   90.00
_cell.angle_gamma   90.00
#
_symmetry.space_group_name_H-M   'P 1'
#
loop_
_entity.id
_entity.type
_entity.pdbx_description
1 polymer ?
#
loop_
_entity_poly.entity_id
_entity_poly.type
_entity_poly.pdbx_seq_one_letter_code
_entity_poly.pdbx_strand_id
1 'polypeptide(L)'
;MGPGTYRLILGIRSLAIAAFLLLIASPIALAVFRLIGVAGANPGAWIETLDGNYMSAGAIEFTFLQSILSSLATISLGLPVAWLLGRYDWRMQSMIRAVLTVPFVMPSIIAAMGILTLTGDSALGIRSDEGTWFWTLIIAHAWFNMSLVIRFCEPILATLDPSMEEQLRLLPAGRTISGRVKHLWLPVLIPPLSASFCMSFVFSFTSFALVRWITIRDNTLESVMAISSPSAGIDGYMAFTSEIVLASSLIQFAVLSVSLWLASRIQRELQRQYPMAPARVARGRFDYGWVFMAPALLFSIAPILSVAIGSVRVRTVESGRVAHTWSLDGWEVARDGSFSVSYTHLTLPTIRLV
;
A
#
# COMPACT_ATOMS: atom_id res chain seq x y z
N MET A 1 31.65 -13.25 -33.38
CA MET A 1 32.20 -12.25 -32.47
C MET A 1 33.54 -12.72 -31.96
N GLY A 2 34.59 -11.92 -32.08
CA GLY A 2 35.93 -12.30 -31.63
C GLY A 2 36.04 -12.22 -30.10
N PRO A 3 37.00 -12.99 -29.50
CA PRO A 3 37.16 -13.03 -28.02
C PRO A 3 37.44 -11.66 -27.40
N GLY A 4 37.96 -10.69 -28.16
CA GLY A 4 38.18 -9.32 -27.71
C GLY A 4 36.91 -8.51 -27.55
N THR A 5 35.95 -8.61 -28.46
CA THR A 5 34.65 -7.94 -28.39
C THR A 5 33.80 -8.47 -27.24
N TYR A 6 33.88 -9.75 -26.94
CA TYR A 6 33.18 -10.33 -25.78
C TYR A 6 33.68 -9.77 -24.43
N ARG A 7 35.01 -9.68 -24.27
CA ARG A 7 35.64 -9.09 -23.06
C ARG A 7 35.32 -7.62 -22.90
N LEU A 8 35.27 -6.86 -23.99
CA LEU A 8 34.90 -5.44 -23.97
C LEU A 8 33.44 -5.25 -23.53
N ILE A 9 32.52 -6.04 -24.08
CA ILE A 9 31.10 -6.00 -23.70
C ILE A 9 30.91 -6.39 -22.22
N LEU A 10 31.65 -7.40 -21.73
CA LEU A 10 31.60 -7.78 -20.34
C LEU A 10 32.14 -6.66 -19.42
N GLY A 11 33.21 -6.00 -19.81
CA GLY A 11 33.78 -4.86 -19.08
C GLY A 11 32.83 -3.67 -19.02
N ILE A 12 32.16 -3.33 -20.11
CA ILE A 12 31.17 -2.23 -20.13
C ILE A 12 29.95 -2.57 -19.26
N ARG A 13 29.48 -3.82 -19.31
CA ARG A 13 28.37 -4.27 -18.44
C ARG A 13 28.73 -4.22 -16.97
N SER A 14 29.93 -4.68 -16.60
CA SER A 14 30.38 -4.65 -15.19
C SER A 14 30.56 -3.22 -14.70
N LEU A 15 31.08 -2.31 -15.54
CA LEU A 15 31.21 -0.89 -15.21
C LEU A 15 29.85 -0.22 -15.02
N ALA A 16 28.89 -0.50 -15.90
CA ALA A 16 27.53 0.03 -15.78
C ALA A 16 26.83 -0.46 -14.51
N ILE A 17 26.97 -1.75 -14.17
CA ILE A 17 26.43 -2.31 -12.94
C ILE A 17 27.11 -1.68 -11.71
N ALA A 18 28.43 -1.54 -11.74
CA ALA A 18 29.18 -0.93 -10.63
C ALA A 18 28.78 0.55 -10.45
N ALA A 19 28.66 1.31 -11.53
CA ALA A 19 28.19 2.70 -11.48
C ALA A 19 26.78 2.81 -10.92
N PHE A 20 25.87 1.93 -11.33
CA PHE A 20 24.50 1.87 -10.80
C PHE A 20 24.47 1.53 -9.32
N LEU A 21 25.26 0.53 -8.89
CA LEU A 21 25.35 0.17 -7.47
C LEU A 21 25.97 1.30 -6.64
N LEU A 22 26.98 2.00 -7.13
CA LEU A 22 27.56 3.17 -6.47
C LEU A 22 26.54 4.31 -6.36
N LEU A 23 25.76 4.55 -7.40
CA LEU A 23 24.71 5.57 -7.39
C LEU A 23 23.64 5.29 -6.30
N ILE A 24 23.29 4.04 -6.08
CA ILE A 24 22.30 3.64 -5.05
C ILE A 24 22.97 3.63 -3.67
N ALA A 25 24.18 3.10 -3.55
CA ALA A 25 24.85 2.95 -2.26
C ALA A 25 25.36 4.29 -1.69
N SER A 26 25.75 5.26 -2.54
CA SER A 26 26.34 6.50 -2.08
C SER A 26 25.42 7.36 -1.22
N PRO A 27 24.13 7.58 -1.53
CA PRO A 27 23.24 8.35 -0.66
C PRO A 27 23.02 7.66 0.69
N ILE A 28 22.92 6.32 0.69
CA ILE A 28 22.76 5.54 1.92
C ILE A 28 24.00 5.64 2.78
N ALA A 29 25.19 5.46 2.18
CA ALA A 29 26.46 5.59 2.90
C ALA A 29 26.65 7.00 3.47
N LEU A 30 26.30 8.04 2.70
CA LEU A 30 26.34 9.43 3.18
C LEU A 30 25.35 9.67 4.32
N ALA A 31 24.13 9.13 4.25
CA ALA A 31 23.13 9.24 5.31
C ALA A 31 23.63 8.57 6.59
N VAL A 32 24.18 7.36 6.49
CA VAL A 32 24.77 6.65 7.64
C VAL A 32 25.95 7.45 8.23
N PHE A 33 26.85 7.93 7.37
CA PHE A 33 28.02 8.68 7.82
C PHE A 33 27.61 9.98 8.54
N ARG A 34 26.63 10.71 8.01
CA ARG A 34 26.10 11.92 8.65
C ARG A 34 25.44 11.61 9.98
N LEU A 35 24.61 10.55 10.04
CA LEU A 35 23.92 10.19 11.26
C LEU A 35 24.90 9.74 12.35
N ILE A 36 25.96 8.99 12.00
CA ILE A 36 27.04 8.63 12.93
C ILE A 36 27.75 9.86 13.46
N GLY A 37 27.99 10.86 12.60
CA GLY A 37 28.65 12.11 12.98
C GLY A 37 27.85 12.95 13.98
N VAL A 38 26.53 12.87 13.94
CA VAL A 38 25.63 13.72 14.75
C VAL A 38 25.10 12.97 15.98
N ALA A 39 24.58 11.74 15.79
CA ALA A 39 23.93 10.95 16.83
C ALA A 39 24.81 9.81 17.38
N GLY A 40 26.04 9.65 16.86
CA GLY A 40 26.93 8.56 17.23
C GLY A 40 26.65 7.24 16.49
N ALA A 41 27.54 6.27 16.69
CA ALA A 41 27.48 4.97 16.00
C ALA A 41 26.50 3.95 16.63
N ASN A 42 25.85 4.30 17.73
CA ASN A 42 24.94 3.40 18.42
C ASN A 42 23.54 3.49 17.84
N PRO A 43 22.96 2.39 17.28
CA PRO A 43 21.60 2.39 16.78
C PRO A 43 20.54 2.77 17.83
N GLY A 44 20.80 2.51 19.13
CA GLY A 44 19.93 2.93 20.22
C GLY A 44 19.78 4.46 20.29
N ALA A 45 20.85 5.20 20.06
CA ALA A 45 20.83 6.66 20.05
C ALA A 45 19.97 7.21 18.87
N TRP A 46 19.85 6.49 17.77
CA TRP A 46 18.99 6.88 16.65
C TRP A 46 17.50 6.74 16.99
N ILE A 47 17.15 5.70 17.74
CA ILE A 47 15.80 5.50 18.25
C ILE A 47 15.48 6.58 19.30
N GLU A 48 16.40 6.84 20.23
CA GLU A 48 16.26 7.90 21.23
C GLU A 48 16.08 9.30 20.60
N THR A 49 16.75 9.57 19.50
CA THR A 49 16.58 10.83 18.76
C THR A 49 15.15 10.99 18.23
N LEU A 50 14.51 9.89 17.81
CA LEU A 50 13.12 9.90 17.36
C LEU A 50 12.14 9.99 18.54
N ASP A 51 12.33 9.23 19.60
CA ASP A 51 11.43 9.21 20.74
C ASP A 51 11.55 10.45 21.63
N GLY A 52 12.74 11.06 21.69
CA GLY A 52 12.98 12.30 22.42
C GLY A 52 12.37 13.57 21.79
N ASN A 53 11.89 13.48 20.55
CA ASN A 53 11.28 14.61 19.88
C ASN A 53 9.74 14.52 19.90
N TYR A 54 9.07 15.57 20.37
CA TYR A 54 7.61 15.62 20.47
C TYR A 54 6.88 15.30 19.15
N MET A 55 7.47 15.64 18.00
CA MET A 55 6.84 15.40 16.68
C MET A 55 6.99 13.96 16.21
N SER A 56 7.98 13.22 16.68
CA SER A 56 8.29 11.86 16.24
C SER A 56 8.12 10.79 17.33
N ALA A 57 7.81 11.22 18.57
CA ALA A 57 7.55 10.29 19.67
C ALA A 57 6.42 9.32 19.31
N GLY A 58 6.65 8.03 19.50
CA GLY A 58 5.69 6.97 19.18
C GLY A 58 5.51 6.67 17.68
N ALA A 59 6.17 7.41 16.76
CA ALA A 59 6.01 7.21 15.32
C ALA A 59 6.46 5.82 14.86
N ILE A 60 7.49 5.26 15.48
CA ILE A 60 7.97 3.90 15.17
C ILE A 60 6.90 2.88 15.50
N GLU A 61 6.40 2.88 16.75
CA GLU A 61 5.37 1.94 17.21
C GLU A 61 4.10 2.05 16.37
N PHE A 62 3.64 3.28 16.15
CA PHE A 62 2.46 3.54 15.34
C PHE A 62 2.63 3.03 13.91
N THR A 63 3.80 3.26 13.27
CA THR A 63 4.08 2.79 11.91
C THR A 63 4.02 1.27 11.83
N PHE A 64 4.64 0.56 12.78
CA PHE A 64 4.60 -0.89 12.81
C PHE A 64 3.20 -1.43 13.08
N LEU A 65 2.53 -0.92 14.11
CA LEU A 65 1.20 -1.38 14.50
C LEU A 65 0.19 -1.24 13.36
N GLN A 66 0.09 -0.03 12.80
CA GLN A 66 -0.86 0.22 11.70
C GLN A 66 -0.52 -0.62 10.46
N SER A 67 0.77 -0.82 10.13
CA SER A 67 1.17 -1.58 8.95
C SER A 67 0.88 -3.08 9.09
N ILE A 68 1.12 -3.65 10.27
CA ILE A 68 0.80 -5.05 10.56
C ILE A 68 -0.71 -5.28 10.51
N LEU A 69 -1.48 -4.45 11.21
CA LEU A 69 -2.94 -4.58 11.24
C LEU A 69 -3.57 -4.35 9.85
N SER A 70 -3.07 -3.38 9.10
CA SER A 70 -3.49 -3.13 7.72
C SER A 70 -3.22 -4.33 6.82
N SER A 71 -2.06 -4.97 6.95
CA SER A 71 -1.70 -6.16 6.17
C SER A 71 -2.57 -7.37 6.51
N LEU A 72 -2.87 -7.57 7.78
CA LEU A 72 -3.79 -8.62 8.23
C LEU A 72 -5.23 -8.36 7.72
N ALA A 73 -5.69 -7.12 7.80
CA ALA A 73 -6.99 -6.73 7.24
C ALA A 73 -7.04 -6.91 5.72
N THR A 74 -5.95 -6.57 5.01
CA THR A 74 -5.79 -6.79 3.57
C THR A 74 -5.96 -8.27 3.20
N ILE A 75 -5.31 -9.16 3.93
CA ILE A 75 -5.44 -10.61 3.72
C ILE A 75 -6.88 -11.06 4.01
N SER A 76 -7.45 -10.61 5.11
CA SER A 76 -8.81 -11.00 5.53
C SER A 76 -9.86 -10.61 4.51
N LEU A 77 -9.72 -9.46 3.86
CA LEU A 77 -10.64 -9.00 2.81
C LEU A 77 -10.30 -9.60 1.44
N GLY A 78 -9.02 -9.71 1.10
CA GLY A 78 -8.59 -10.14 -0.23
C GLY A 78 -8.66 -11.65 -0.46
N LEU A 79 -8.41 -12.47 0.57
CA LEU A 79 -8.36 -13.92 0.42
C LEU A 79 -9.70 -14.56 0.00
N PRO A 80 -10.87 -14.18 0.56
CA PRO A 80 -12.15 -14.71 0.08
C PRO A 80 -12.42 -14.39 -1.39
N VAL A 81 -12.06 -13.18 -1.82
CA VAL A 81 -12.21 -12.73 -3.21
C VAL A 81 -11.24 -13.50 -4.13
N ALA A 82 -9.97 -13.64 -3.73
CA ALA A 82 -8.99 -14.44 -4.46
C ALA A 82 -9.42 -15.91 -4.59
N TRP A 83 -10.00 -16.46 -3.53
CA TRP A 83 -10.54 -17.81 -3.53
C TRP A 83 -11.67 -17.99 -4.56
N LEU A 84 -12.66 -17.08 -4.54
CA LEU A 84 -13.78 -17.13 -5.47
C LEU A 84 -13.31 -16.98 -6.92
N LEU A 85 -12.40 -16.01 -7.19
CA LEU A 85 -11.87 -15.79 -8.53
C LEU A 85 -10.98 -16.93 -9.03
N GLY A 86 -10.21 -17.56 -8.16
CA GLY A 86 -9.30 -18.64 -8.54
C GLY A 86 -10.03 -19.97 -8.76
N ARG A 87 -11.05 -20.28 -7.95
CA ARG A 87 -11.67 -21.61 -7.95
C ARG A 87 -12.90 -21.74 -8.85
N TYR A 88 -13.57 -20.64 -9.21
CA TYR A 88 -14.82 -20.66 -9.95
C TYR A 88 -14.74 -19.83 -11.23
N ASP A 89 -15.56 -20.19 -12.21
CA ASP A 89 -15.72 -19.43 -13.44
C ASP A 89 -16.73 -18.32 -13.26
N TRP A 90 -16.31 -17.11 -13.62
CA TRP A 90 -17.13 -15.93 -13.54
C TRP A 90 -17.43 -15.38 -14.93
N ARG A 91 -18.68 -15.03 -15.17
CA ARG A 91 -19.02 -14.22 -16.33
C ARG A 91 -18.31 -12.86 -16.22
N MET A 92 -17.58 -12.45 -17.26
CA MET A 92 -16.79 -11.19 -17.25
C MET A 92 -15.64 -11.18 -16.24
N GLN A 93 -14.98 -12.29 -16.01
CA GLN A 93 -13.90 -12.42 -15.01
C GLN A 93 -12.78 -11.42 -15.19
N SER A 94 -12.39 -11.08 -16.43
CA SER A 94 -11.37 -10.06 -16.72
C SER A 94 -11.80 -8.68 -16.24
N MET A 95 -13.07 -8.33 -16.39
CA MET A 95 -13.62 -7.05 -15.92
C MET A 95 -13.68 -7.02 -14.39
N ILE A 96 -14.09 -8.11 -13.74
CA ILE A 96 -14.07 -8.23 -12.27
C ILE A 96 -12.66 -8.00 -11.73
N ARG A 97 -11.65 -8.65 -12.33
CA ARG A 97 -10.24 -8.42 -11.96
C ARG A 97 -9.81 -6.98 -12.16
N ALA A 98 -10.17 -6.38 -13.29
CA ALA A 98 -9.84 -4.98 -13.57
C ALA A 98 -10.41 -4.06 -12.49
N VAL A 99 -11.70 -4.19 -12.16
CA VAL A 99 -12.36 -3.40 -11.13
C VAL A 99 -11.70 -3.56 -9.76
N LEU A 100 -11.38 -4.80 -9.36
CA LEU A 100 -10.71 -5.08 -8.09
C LEU A 100 -9.26 -4.57 -8.03
N THR A 101 -8.65 -4.28 -9.18
CA THR A 101 -7.29 -3.75 -9.25
C THR A 101 -7.25 -2.22 -9.26
N VAL A 102 -8.34 -1.55 -9.63
CA VAL A 102 -8.41 -0.07 -9.74
C VAL A 102 -7.96 0.64 -8.46
N PRO A 103 -8.37 0.24 -7.23
CA PRO A 103 -7.93 0.90 -6.01
C PRO A 103 -6.40 1.00 -5.89
N PHE A 104 -5.69 -0.04 -6.25
CA PHE A 104 -4.23 -0.10 -6.15
C PHE A 104 -3.50 0.77 -7.18
N VAL A 105 -4.12 1.01 -8.33
CA VAL A 105 -3.51 1.84 -9.40
C VAL A 105 -3.80 3.33 -9.18
N MET A 106 -4.78 3.65 -8.36
CA MET A 106 -5.17 5.03 -8.07
C MET A 106 -4.07 5.80 -7.31
N PRO A 107 -3.87 7.09 -7.61
CA PRO A 107 -3.06 7.95 -6.74
C PRO A 107 -3.57 7.93 -5.30
N SER A 108 -2.67 7.71 -4.35
CA SER A 108 -3.03 7.53 -2.93
C SER A 108 -3.77 8.73 -2.32
N ILE A 109 -3.53 9.94 -2.85
CA ILE A 109 -4.26 11.13 -2.42
C ILE A 109 -5.75 11.08 -2.82
N ILE A 110 -6.05 10.57 -4.03
CA ILE A 110 -7.44 10.39 -4.49
C ILE A 110 -8.12 9.29 -3.65
N ALA A 111 -7.38 8.23 -3.34
CA ALA A 111 -7.83 7.17 -2.45
C ALA A 111 -8.22 7.72 -1.06
N ALA A 112 -7.35 8.56 -0.47
CA ALA A 112 -7.61 9.21 0.81
C ALA A 112 -8.87 10.09 0.75
N MET A 113 -9.01 10.92 -0.30
CA MET A 113 -10.18 11.76 -0.49
C MET A 113 -11.46 10.93 -0.65
N GLY A 114 -11.41 9.81 -1.37
CA GLY A 114 -12.54 8.91 -1.53
C GLY A 114 -13.02 8.32 -0.21
N ILE A 115 -12.10 7.85 0.60
CA ILE A 115 -12.41 7.31 1.93
C ILE A 115 -12.97 8.40 2.84
N LEU A 116 -12.35 9.59 2.87
CA LEU A 116 -12.83 10.72 3.69
C LEU A 116 -14.21 11.20 3.25
N THR A 117 -14.50 11.20 1.96
CA THR A 117 -15.84 11.55 1.45
C THR A 117 -16.90 10.53 1.89
N LEU A 118 -16.54 9.25 1.97
CA LEU A 118 -17.44 8.20 2.46
C LEU A 118 -17.65 8.26 3.98
N THR A 119 -16.60 8.56 4.74
CA THR A 119 -16.61 8.55 6.21
C THR A 119 -16.89 9.91 6.82
N GLY A 120 -16.80 11.00 6.06
CA GLY A 120 -17.06 12.37 6.52
C GLY A 120 -18.55 12.72 6.63
N ASP A 121 -18.83 13.84 7.28
CA ASP A 121 -20.19 14.36 7.55
C ASP A 121 -21.08 14.57 6.30
N SER A 122 -20.50 14.51 5.12
CA SER A 122 -21.15 14.98 3.90
C SER A 122 -21.79 13.91 3.02
N ALA A 123 -21.50 12.62 3.19
CA ALA A 123 -21.96 11.61 2.24
C ALA A 123 -22.83 10.49 2.84
N LEU A 124 -22.37 9.79 3.85
CA LEU A 124 -23.05 8.61 4.41
C LEU A 124 -23.32 8.69 5.91
N GLY A 125 -23.00 9.82 6.58
CA GLY A 125 -23.22 10.00 8.01
C GLY A 125 -22.36 9.09 8.91
N ILE A 126 -21.36 8.43 8.33
CA ILE A 126 -20.38 7.65 9.08
C ILE A 126 -19.35 8.65 9.59
N ARG A 127 -19.59 9.21 10.79
CA ARG A 127 -18.62 10.11 11.42
C ARG A 127 -17.38 9.34 11.79
N SER A 128 -16.23 9.78 11.31
CA SER A 128 -14.95 9.41 11.90
C SER A 128 -14.72 10.27 13.14
N ASP A 129 -15.27 9.86 14.26
CA ASP A 129 -14.94 10.44 15.56
C ASP A 129 -13.47 10.14 15.92
N GLU A 130 -12.91 10.87 16.89
CA GLU A 130 -11.52 10.72 17.33
C GLU A 130 -11.11 9.26 17.63
N GLY A 131 -12.04 8.37 17.95
CA GLY A 131 -11.78 6.94 18.18
C GLY A 131 -11.87 6.05 16.94
N THR A 132 -12.45 6.51 15.84
CA THR A 132 -12.70 5.69 14.65
C THR A 132 -11.69 5.91 13.52
N TRP A 133 -10.89 6.99 13.55
CA TRP A 133 -9.91 7.29 12.50
C TRP A 133 -8.88 6.18 12.31
N PHE A 134 -8.46 5.52 13.39
CA PHE A 134 -7.50 4.42 13.33
C PHE A 134 -8.03 3.24 12.50
N TRP A 135 -9.25 2.81 12.77
CA TRP A 135 -9.90 1.74 12.00
C TRP A 135 -10.21 2.16 10.56
N THR A 136 -10.55 3.43 10.35
CA THR A 136 -10.70 4.00 9.02
C THR A 136 -9.40 3.90 8.23
N LEU A 137 -8.24 4.21 8.85
CA LEU A 137 -6.93 4.04 8.23
C LEU A 137 -6.64 2.58 7.90
N ILE A 138 -6.89 1.65 8.83
CA ILE A 138 -6.68 0.21 8.61
C ILE A 138 -7.53 -0.28 7.43
N ILE A 139 -8.80 0.09 7.38
CA ILE A 139 -9.71 -0.28 6.28
C ILE A 139 -9.30 0.37 4.97
N ALA A 140 -8.85 1.62 5.00
CA ALA A 140 -8.35 2.33 3.82
C ALA A 140 -7.12 1.64 3.21
N HIS A 141 -6.16 1.25 4.03
CA HIS A 141 -5.00 0.49 3.59
C HIS A 141 -5.40 -0.90 3.06
N ALA A 142 -6.32 -1.59 3.76
CA ALA A 142 -6.82 -2.89 3.33
C ALA A 142 -7.55 -2.80 1.98
N TRP A 143 -8.37 -1.78 1.78
CA TRP A 143 -9.03 -1.49 0.52
C TRP A 143 -8.02 -1.23 -0.61
N PHE A 144 -7.02 -0.39 -0.34
CA PHE A 144 -5.99 -0.02 -1.31
C PHE A 144 -5.15 -1.24 -1.73
N ASN A 145 -4.76 -2.08 -0.76
CA ASN A 145 -3.85 -3.20 -0.96
C ASN A 145 -4.52 -4.55 -1.25
N MET A 146 -5.87 -4.66 -1.19
CA MET A 146 -6.61 -5.92 -1.37
C MET A 146 -6.26 -6.62 -2.68
N SER A 147 -6.00 -5.85 -3.74
CA SER A 147 -5.63 -6.37 -5.05
C SER A 147 -4.32 -7.19 -5.04
N LEU A 148 -3.40 -6.92 -4.11
CA LEU A 148 -2.16 -7.68 -3.96
C LEU A 148 -2.45 -9.14 -3.57
N VAL A 149 -3.34 -9.34 -2.59
CA VAL A 149 -3.73 -10.70 -2.17
C VAL A 149 -4.37 -11.45 -3.32
N ILE A 150 -5.22 -10.78 -4.09
CA ILE A 150 -5.86 -11.37 -5.27
C ILE A 150 -4.78 -11.76 -6.29
N ARG A 151 -3.85 -10.87 -6.60
CA ARG A 151 -2.76 -11.11 -7.59
C ARG A 151 -1.85 -12.25 -7.21
N PHE A 152 -1.55 -12.42 -5.92
CA PHE A 152 -0.64 -13.48 -5.46
C PHE A 152 -1.35 -14.82 -5.27
N CYS A 153 -2.59 -14.82 -4.75
CA CYS A 153 -3.29 -16.06 -4.37
C CYS A 153 -4.15 -16.63 -5.51
N GLU A 154 -4.80 -15.79 -6.31
CA GLU A 154 -5.70 -16.26 -7.37
C GLU A 154 -5.03 -17.19 -8.40
N PRO A 155 -3.84 -16.88 -8.97
CA PRO A 155 -3.21 -17.74 -9.95
C PRO A 155 -2.91 -19.14 -9.41
N ILE A 156 -2.48 -19.22 -8.16
CA ILE A 156 -2.18 -20.49 -7.48
C ILE A 156 -3.45 -21.31 -7.28
N LEU A 157 -4.51 -20.66 -6.81
CA LEU A 157 -5.81 -21.29 -6.64
C LEU A 157 -6.43 -21.74 -7.97
N ALA A 158 -6.18 -20.99 -9.05
CA ALA A 158 -6.67 -21.30 -10.39
C ALA A 158 -5.97 -22.49 -11.04
N THR A 159 -4.71 -22.72 -10.70
CA THR A 159 -3.88 -23.82 -11.25
C THR A 159 -3.79 -25.04 -10.33
N LEU A 160 -4.41 -25.01 -9.15
CA LEU A 160 -4.43 -26.15 -8.24
C LEU A 160 -5.32 -27.27 -8.83
N ASP A 161 -4.69 -28.44 -9.04
CA ASP A 161 -5.34 -29.60 -9.63
C ASP A 161 -6.48 -30.12 -8.71
N PRO A 162 -7.70 -30.23 -9.21
CA PRO A 162 -8.84 -30.79 -8.46
C PRO A 162 -8.59 -32.23 -7.96
N SER A 163 -7.80 -33.01 -8.68
CA SER A 163 -7.46 -34.38 -8.29
C SER A 163 -6.76 -34.45 -6.93
N MET A 164 -5.96 -33.47 -6.57
CA MET A 164 -5.31 -33.39 -5.26
C MET A 164 -6.34 -33.27 -4.12
N GLU A 165 -7.38 -32.49 -4.34
CA GLU A 165 -8.44 -32.35 -3.32
C GLU A 165 -9.33 -33.60 -3.26
N GLU A 166 -9.60 -34.23 -4.40
CA GLU A 166 -10.34 -35.48 -4.44
C GLU A 166 -9.59 -36.62 -3.75
N GLN A 167 -8.30 -36.76 -4.03
CA GLN A 167 -7.45 -37.73 -3.35
C GLN A 167 -7.42 -37.49 -1.84
N LEU A 168 -7.28 -36.22 -1.42
CA LEU A 168 -7.30 -35.89 0.00
C LEU A 168 -8.63 -36.24 0.68
N ARG A 169 -9.76 -36.10 -0.02
CA ARG A 169 -11.10 -36.49 0.49
C ARG A 169 -11.21 -37.98 0.77
N LEU A 170 -10.46 -38.82 0.08
CA LEU A 170 -10.42 -40.25 0.31
C LEU A 170 -9.65 -40.62 1.58
N LEU A 171 -8.78 -39.76 2.04
CA LEU A 171 -8.00 -39.94 3.26
C LEU A 171 -8.76 -39.47 4.51
N PRO A 172 -8.60 -40.14 5.67
CA PRO A 172 -9.24 -39.70 6.92
C PRO A 172 -9.00 -38.22 7.26
N ALA A 173 -7.78 -37.72 6.99
CA ALA A 173 -7.40 -36.33 7.22
C ALA A 173 -8.16 -35.32 6.37
N GLY A 174 -8.68 -35.69 5.21
CA GLY A 174 -9.37 -34.80 4.28
C GLY A 174 -10.88 -34.87 4.29
N ARG A 175 -11.47 -35.75 5.11
CA ARG A 175 -12.94 -35.91 5.20
C ARG A 175 -13.64 -34.63 5.66
N THR A 176 -13.00 -33.87 6.56
CA THR A 176 -13.53 -32.61 7.07
C THR A 176 -13.01 -31.42 6.27
N ILE A 177 -13.76 -30.30 6.27
CA ILE A 177 -13.31 -29.05 5.66
C ILE A 177 -12.04 -28.55 6.35
N SER A 178 -11.99 -28.60 7.69
CA SER A 178 -10.81 -28.21 8.47
C SER A 178 -9.57 -29.04 8.11
N GLY A 179 -9.75 -30.35 7.88
CA GLY A 179 -8.66 -31.23 7.44
C GLY A 179 -8.13 -30.83 6.06
N ARG A 180 -9.01 -30.49 5.10
CA ARG A 180 -8.58 -30.00 3.77
C ARG A 180 -7.90 -28.65 3.85
N VAL A 181 -8.38 -27.73 4.70
CA VAL A 181 -7.72 -26.47 4.96
C VAL A 181 -6.31 -26.71 5.48
N LYS A 182 -6.15 -27.52 6.51
CA LYS A 182 -4.87 -27.74 7.18
C LYS A 182 -3.84 -28.47 6.29
N HIS A 183 -4.26 -29.46 5.52
CA HIS A 183 -3.34 -30.37 4.82
C HIS A 183 -3.15 -30.05 3.34
N LEU A 184 -4.00 -29.21 2.73
CA LEU A 184 -3.86 -28.83 1.33
C LEU A 184 -3.84 -27.32 1.15
N TRP A 185 -4.92 -26.62 1.53
CA TRP A 185 -5.08 -25.24 1.16
C TRP A 185 -4.15 -24.29 1.90
N LEU A 186 -3.98 -24.48 3.21
CA LEU A 186 -3.09 -23.65 4.01
C LEU A 186 -1.62 -23.79 3.57
N PRO A 187 -1.05 -24.99 3.42
CA PRO A 187 0.33 -25.14 2.91
C PRO A 187 0.53 -24.52 1.53
N VAL A 188 -0.44 -24.65 0.63
CA VAL A 188 -0.38 -24.06 -0.72
C VAL A 188 -0.51 -22.54 -0.69
N LEU A 189 -1.29 -21.99 0.26
CA LEU A 189 -1.57 -20.56 0.34
C LEU A 189 -0.60 -19.77 1.24
N ILE A 190 0.04 -20.40 2.22
CA ILE A 190 1.01 -19.71 3.09
C ILE A 190 2.00 -18.85 2.31
N PRO A 191 2.55 -19.32 1.21
CA PRO A 191 3.54 -18.61 0.43
C PRO A 191 3.06 -17.37 -0.28
N PRO A 192 1.99 -17.44 -1.09
CA PRO A 192 1.45 -16.25 -1.71
C PRO A 192 0.84 -15.30 -0.68
N LEU A 193 0.30 -15.80 0.44
CA LEU A 193 -0.17 -14.98 1.55
C LEU A 193 0.97 -14.26 2.25
N SER A 194 2.10 -14.95 2.50
CA SER A 194 3.28 -14.31 3.09
C SER A 194 3.87 -13.25 2.19
N ALA A 195 3.91 -13.50 0.87
CA ALA A 195 4.36 -12.52 -0.10
C ALA A 195 3.42 -11.30 -0.15
N SER A 196 2.10 -11.52 -0.19
CA SER A 196 1.12 -10.43 -0.18
C SER A 196 1.11 -9.68 1.14
N PHE A 197 1.34 -10.36 2.28
CA PHE A 197 1.52 -9.72 3.57
C PHE A 197 2.73 -8.77 3.56
N CYS A 198 3.90 -9.27 3.16
CA CYS A 198 5.12 -8.46 3.09
C CYS A 198 4.95 -7.25 2.16
N MET A 199 4.32 -7.43 0.99
CA MET A 199 4.08 -6.33 0.06
C MET A 199 3.08 -5.32 0.61
N SER A 200 1.97 -5.79 1.19
CA SER A 200 0.98 -4.92 1.84
C SER A 200 1.58 -4.18 3.03
N PHE A 201 2.43 -4.85 3.82
CA PHE A 201 3.17 -4.24 4.91
C PHE A 201 4.08 -3.12 4.40
N VAL A 202 4.87 -3.36 3.35
CA VAL A 202 5.74 -2.35 2.74
C VAL A 202 4.94 -1.13 2.30
N PHE A 203 3.83 -1.33 1.58
CA PHE A 203 3.00 -0.21 1.11
C PHE A 203 2.29 0.55 2.23
N SER A 204 1.86 -0.15 3.29
CA SER A 204 1.26 0.51 4.46
C SER A 204 2.31 1.21 5.32
N PHE A 205 3.52 0.65 5.42
CA PHE A 205 4.64 1.21 6.16
C PHE A 205 5.15 2.52 5.56
N THR A 206 5.18 2.61 4.22
CA THR A 206 5.60 3.80 3.48
C THR A 206 4.44 4.70 3.07
N SER A 207 3.26 4.51 3.65
CA SER A 207 2.09 5.29 3.28
C SER A 207 2.13 6.69 3.89
N PHE A 208 2.25 7.71 3.02
CA PHE A 208 2.17 9.11 3.43
C PHE A 208 0.74 9.66 3.30
N ALA A 209 0.15 9.59 2.10
CA ALA A 209 -1.10 10.31 1.83
C ALA A 209 -2.29 9.79 2.64
N LEU A 210 -2.48 8.46 2.74
CA LEU A 210 -3.57 7.90 3.54
C LEU A 210 -3.42 8.28 5.01
N VAL A 211 -2.22 8.15 5.56
CA VAL A 211 -1.94 8.54 6.95
C VAL A 211 -2.20 10.04 7.13
N ARG A 212 -1.57 10.88 6.33
CA ARG A 212 -1.61 12.34 6.49
C ARG A 212 -3.02 12.93 6.42
N TRP A 213 -3.91 12.34 5.61
CA TRP A 213 -5.27 12.84 5.43
C TRP A 213 -6.29 12.19 6.36
N ILE A 214 -6.06 10.96 6.80
CA ILE A 214 -7.02 10.23 7.66
C ILE A 214 -6.69 10.42 9.15
N THR A 215 -5.40 10.45 9.53
CA THR A 215 -5.02 10.61 10.94
C THR A 215 -4.91 12.09 11.32
N ILE A 216 -5.36 12.42 12.53
CA ILE A 216 -5.35 13.80 13.01
C ILE A 216 -4.14 14.08 13.90
N ARG A 217 -3.70 13.11 14.71
CA ARG A 217 -2.70 13.31 15.77
C ARG A 217 -1.45 12.43 15.65
N ASP A 218 -1.59 11.23 15.08
CA ASP A 218 -0.48 10.28 15.06
C ASP A 218 0.29 10.37 13.73
N ASN A 219 1.60 10.32 13.87
CA ASN A 219 2.53 10.40 12.76
C ASN A 219 3.20 9.05 12.51
N THR A 220 3.32 8.68 11.25
CA THR A 220 4.21 7.60 10.82
C THR A 220 5.60 8.14 10.54
N LEU A 221 6.60 7.26 10.43
CA LEU A 221 7.96 7.64 10.04
C LEU A 221 7.96 8.44 8.72
N GLU A 222 7.11 8.06 7.75
CA GLU A 222 6.97 8.78 6.48
C GLU A 222 6.41 10.19 6.66
N SER A 223 5.37 10.34 7.50
CA SER A 223 4.79 11.66 7.77
C SER A 223 5.74 12.56 8.57
N VAL A 224 6.50 12.00 9.50
CA VAL A 224 7.53 12.72 10.25
C VAL A 224 8.63 13.22 9.31
N MET A 225 9.12 12.37 8.39
CA MET A 225 10.11 12.78 7.38
C MET A 225 9.60 13.93 6.51
N ALA A 226 8.34 13.84 6.07
CA ALA A 226 7.75 14.87 5.19
C ALA A 226 7.57 16.21 5.91
N ILE A 227 7.16 16.20 7.19
CA ILE A 227 6.97 17.41 7.99
C ILE A 227 8.34 18.03 8.38
N SER A 228 9.32 17.17 8.68
CA SER A 228 10.66 17.58 9.10
C SER A 228 11.60 17.92 7.92
N SER A 229 11.12 17.85 6.68
CA SER A 229 11.93 18.15 5.50
C SER A 229 12.22 19.66 5.41
N PRO A 230 13.47 20.08 5.04
CA PRO A 230 13.86 21.49 4.91
C PRO A 230 13.01 22.34 3.96
N SER A 231 12.26 21.71 3.06
CA SER A 231 11.30 22.37 2.16
C SER A 231 10.12 23.03 2.89
N ALA A 232 9.96 22.80 4.19
CA ALA A 232 8.94 23.45 5.01
C ALA A 232 9.26 24.90 5.41
N GLY A 233 10.39 25.48 4.99
CA GLY A 233 10.63 26.94 4.95
C GLY A 233 11.02 27.62 6.27
N ILE A 234 11.54 26.92 7.26
CA ILE A 234 11.96 27.52 8.54
C ILE A 234 13.44 27.24 8.78
N ASP A 235 14.30 28.22 8.48
CA ASP A 235 15.75 28.13 8.51
C ASP A 235 16.39 27.76 9.88
N GLY A 236 15.70 27.97 10.99
CA GLY A 236 16.18 27.68 12.34
C GLY A 236 16.03 26.21 12.79
N TYR A 237 15.26 25.40 12.08
CA TYR A 237 14.98 24.00 12.42
C TYR A 237 15.93 23.00 11.74
N MET A 238 16.83 23.46 10.92
CA MET A 238 17.61 22.65 9.96
C MET A 238 18.51 21.58 10.59
N ALA A 239 19.04 21.78 11.79
CA ALA A 239 19.96 20.81 12.39
C ALA A 239 19.22 19.59 12.96
N PHE A 240 18.18 19.80 13.76
CA PHE A 240 17.39 18.72 14.36
C PHE A 240 16.55 17.95 13.34
N THR A 241 15.98 18.64 12.36
CA THR A 241 15.15 18.01 11.32
C THR A 241 15.94 17.06 10.44
N SER A 242 17.23 17.35 10.17
CA SER A 242 18.06 16.44 9.36
C SER A 242 18.37 15.11 10.07
N GLU A 243 18.49 15.09 11.39
CA GLU A 243 18.71 13.87 12.18
C GLU A 243 17.50 12.98 12.19
N ILE A 244 16.33 13.55 12.44
CA ILE A 244 15.04 12.85 12.41
C ILE A 244 14.80 12.22 11.03
N VAL A 245 15.00 12.98 9.96
CA VAL A 245 14.84 12.49 8.58
C VAL A 245 15.83 11.36 8.27
N LEU A 246 17.10 11.52 8.68
CA LEU A 246 18.12 10.49 8.45
C LEU A 246 17.83 9.21 9.24
N ALA A 247 17.50 9.33 10.54
CA ALA A 247 17.18 8.19 11.40
C ALA A 247 15.94 7.45 10.88
N SER A 248 14.86 8.18 10.57
CA SER A 248 13.64 7.61 10.01
C SER A 248 13.88 6.90 8.68
N SER A 249 14.66 7.52 7.78
CA SER A 249 14.99 6.96 6.46
C SER A 249 15.78 5.66 6.57
N LEU A 250 16.75 5.59 7.48
CA LEU A 250 17.58 4.39 7.67
C LEU A 250 16.79 3.24 8.30
N ILE A 251 15.96 3.54 9.32
CA ILE A 251 15.06 2.53 9.90
C ILE A 251 14.11 2.00 8.85
N GLN A 252 13.50 2.90 8.09
CA GLN A 252 12.58 2.53 7.00
C GLN A 252 13.29 1.68 5.95
N PHE A 253 14.47 2.09 5.49
CA PHE A 253 15.27 1.32 4.54
C PHE A 253 15.60 -0.08 5.05
N ALA A 254 16.01 -0.22 6.31
CA ALA A 254 16.31 -1.50 6.91
C ALA A 254 15.07 -2.42 6.96
N VAL A 255 13.94 -1.89 7.45
CA VAL A 255 12.68 -2.65 7.55
C VAL A 255 12.17 -3.08 6.17
N LEU A 256 12.20 -2.20 5.18
CA LEU A 256 11.79 -2.51 3.80
C LEU A 256 12.70 -3.56 3.17
N SER A 257 14.02 -3.42 3.34
CA SER A 257 15.01 -4.37 2.82
C SER A 257 14.80 -5.77 3.39
N VAL A 258 14.58 -5.88 4.70
CA VAL A 258 14.28 -7.15 5.37
C VAL A 258 12.95 -7.73 4.88
N SER A 259 11.91 -6.92 4.77
CA SER A 259 10.58 -7.35 4.32
C SER A 259 10.61 -7.86 2.89
N LEU A 260 11.27 -7.15 1.97
CA LEU A 260 11.41 -7.55 0.57
C LEU A 260 12.31 -8.79 0.40
N TRP A 261 13.38 -8.87 1.18
CA TRP A 261 14.24 -10.06 1.21
C TRP A 261 13.46 -11.29 1.67
N LEU A 262 12.68 -11.16 2.75
CA LEU A 262 11.84 -12.23 3.27
C LEU A 262 10.80 -12.68 2.24
N ALA A 263 10.08 -11.71 1.63
CA ALA A 263 9.12 -11.99 0.56
C ALA A 263 9.76 -12.76 -0.60
N SER A 264 10.93 -12.31 -1.06
CA SER A 264 11.65 -12.95 -2.18
C SER A 264 12.16 -14.34 -1.84
N ARG A 265 12.55 -14.57 -0.59
CA ARG A 265 12.99 -15.89 -0.12
C ARG A 265 11.83 -16.89 -0.07
N ILE A 266 10.71 -16.45 0.52
CA ILE A 266 9.49 -17.26 0.61
C ILE A 266 9.01 -17.64 -0.80
N GLN A 267 8.92 -16.69 -1.73
CA GLN A 267 8.51 -16.96 -3.10
C GLN A 267 9.41 -18.00 -3.79
N ARG A 268 10.73 -17.90 -3.64
CA ARG A 268 11.67 -18.85 -4.26
C ARG A 268 11.52 -20.26 -3.72
N GLU A 269 11.24 -20.41 -2.44
CA GLU A 269 11.09 -21.72 -1.79
C GLU A 269 9.84 -22.46 -2.29
N LEU A 270 8.81 -21.73 -2.63
CA LEU A 270 7.52 -22.26 -3.04
C LEU A 270 7.40 -22.60 -4.51
N GLN A 271 8.05 -21.86 -5.39
CA GLN A 271 8.13 -22.23 -6.80
C GLN A 271 8.73 -23.64 -6.99
N ARG A 272 9.42 -24.14 -5.99
CA ARG A 272 10.04 -25.48 -5.99
C ARG A 272 9.14 -26.61 -5.50
N GLN A 273 8.06 -26.32 -4.79
CA GLN A 273 7.32 -27.35 -4.02
C GLN A 273 6.05 -27.87 -4.67
N TYR A 274 5.43 -27.15 -5.59
CA TYR A 274 4.14 -27.55 -6.15
C TYR A 274 4.16 -27.57 -7.69
N PRO A 275 3.88 -28.74 -8.31
CA PRO A 275 3.62 -28.82 -9.73
C PRO A 275 2.30 -28.06 -10.03
N MET A 276 2.41 -26.96 -10.74
CA MET A 276 1.23 -26.22 -11.20
C MET A 276 0.78 -26.79 -12.54
N ALA A 277 -0.54 -26.96 -12.70
CA ALA A 277 -1.12 -27.30 -13.98
C ALA A 277 -0.83 -26.18 -15.00
N PRO A 278 -0.50 -26.52 -16.27
CA PRO A 278 -0.16 -25.52 -17.28
C PRO A 278 -1.36 -24.63 -17.69
N ALA A 279 -2.58 -25.02 -17.31
CA ALA A 279 -3.81 -24.31 -17.63
C ALA A 279 -4.66 -24.13 -16.38
N ARG A 280 -5.50 -23.09 -16.40
CA ARG A 280 -6.49 -22.86 -15.37
C ARG A 280 -7.49 -24.03 -15.31
N VAL A 281 -7.72 -24.56 -14.11
CA VAL A 281 -8.70 -25.61 -13.85
C VAL A 281 -9.82 -25.04 -12.99
N ALA A 282 -10.90 -24.57 -13.62
CA ALA A 282 -12.05 -24.05 -12.92
C ALA A 282 -13.02 -25.17 -12.51
N ARG A 283 -13.70 -25.00 -11.38
CA ARG A 283 -14.69 -25.93 -10.82
C ARG A 283 -16.13 -25.69 -11.29
N GLY A 284 -16.30 -24.97 -12.39
CA GLY A 284 -17.62 -24.56 -12.88
C GLY A 284 -18.13 -23.28 -12.20
N ARG A 285 -19.43 -23.01 -12.34
CA ARG A 285 -20.05 -21.79 -11.82
C ARG A 285 -20.52 -21.99 -10.39
N PHE A 286 -20.35 -20.96 -9.58
CA PHE A 286 -20.88 -20.86 -8.23
C PHE A 286 -21.94 -19.76 -8.17
N ASP A 287 -23.19 -20.11 -8.35
CA ASP A 287 -24.29 -19.15 -8.50
C ASP A 287 -24.47 -18.26 -7.25
N TYR A 288 -24.29 -18.82 -6.05
CA TYR A 288 -24.34 -18.05 -4.81
C TYR A 288 -23.08 -17.22 -4.54
N GLY A 289 -22.03 -17.36 -5.33
CA GLY A 289 -20.77 -16.62 -5.17
C GLY A 289 -20.95 -15.10 -5.30
N TRP A 290 -22.00 -14.64 -6.01
CA TRP A 290 -22.32 -13.23 -6.12
C TRP A 290 -22.68 -12.55 -4.79
N VAL A 291 -23.18 -13.30 -3.81
CA VAL A 291 -23.42 -12.80 -2.45
C VAL A 291 -22.15 -12.24 -1.81
N PHE A 292 -20.99 -12.81 -2.14
CA PHE A 292 -19.69 -12.35 -1.65
C PHE A 292 -18.97 -11.44 -2.64
N MET A 293 -19.12 -11.70 -3.93
CA MET A 293 -18.42 -10.93 -4.97
C MET A 293 -19.01 -9.52 -5.14
N ALA A 294 -20.33 -9.37 -5.09
CA ALA A 294 -20.99 -8.08 -5.25
C ALA A 294 -20.61 -7.08 -4.14
N PRO A 295 -20.60 -7.44 -2.84
CA PRO A 295 -20.07 -6.58 -1.78
C PRO A 295 -18.59 -6.22 -1.97
N ALA A 296 -17.75 -7.16 -2.43
CA ALA A 296 -16.35 -6.90 -2.69
C ALA A 296 -16.14 -5.90 -3.83
N LEU A 297 -16.91 -6.03 -4.91
CA LEU A 297 -16.91 -5.06 -6.02
C LEU A 297 -17.43 -3.69 -5.57
N LEU A 298 -18.53 -3.67 -4.81
CA LEU A 298 -19.07 -2.44 -4.25
C LEU A 298 -18.05 -1.76 -3.34
N PHE A 299 -17.41 -2.51 -2.45
CA PHE A 299 -16.35 -2.01 -1.57
C PHE A 299 -15.17 -1.45 -2.39
N SER A 300 -14.80 -2.10 -3.50
CA SER A 300 -13.72 -1.63 -4.38
C SER A 300 -14.09 -0.32 -5.09
N ILE A 301 -15.34 -0.16 -5.53
CA ILE A 301 -15.77 1.00 -6.34
C ILE A 301 -16.25 2.18 -5.47
N ALA A 302 -16.77 1.93 -4.27
CA ALA A 302 -17.44 2.96 -3.47
C ALA A 302 -16.58 4.21 -3.20
N PRO A 303 -15.30 4.14 -2.79
CA PRO A 303 -14.48 5.32 -2.60
C PRO A 303 -14.25 6.09 -3.90
N ILE A 304 -14.15 5.39 -5.03
CA ILE A 304 -13.96 6.00 -6.36
C ILE A 304 -15.21 6.77 -6.77
N LEU A 305 -16.37 6.15 -6.62
CA LEU A 305 -17.64 6.80 -6.90
C LEU A 305 -17.87 8.00 -5.98
N SER A 306 -17.45 7.91 -4.71
CA SER A 306 -17.59 9.03 -3.78
C SER A 306 -16.77 10.25 -4.20
N VAL A 307 -15.54 10.06 -4.72
CA VAL A 307 -14.75 11.16 -5.31
C VAL A 307 -15.44 11.71 -6.54
N ALA A 308 -15.90 10.85 -7.44
CA ALA A 308 -16.59 11.29 -8.65
C ALA A 308 -17.85 12.10 -8.34
N ILE A 309 -18.65 11.66 -7.38
CA ILE A 309 -19.82 12.41 -6.88
C ILE A 309 -19.38 13.69 -6.19
N GLY A 310 -18.35 13.63 -5.35
CA GLY A 310 -17.79 14.78 -4.65
C GLY A 310 -17.25 15.86 -5.58
N SER A 311 -16.73 15.49 -6.76
CA SER A 311 -16.20 16.42 -7.76
C SER A 311 -17.25 17.32 -8.41
N VAL A 312 -18.53 16.92 -8.36
CA VAL A 312 -19.68 17.70 -8.89
C VAL A 312 -20.58 18.25 -7.78
N ARG A 313 -20.23 18.01 -6.51
CA ARG A 313 -20.98 18.47 -5.35
C ARG A 313 -20.21 19.55 -4.62
N VAL A 314 -20.64 20.79 -4.77
CA VAL A 314 -20.01 21.94 -4.12
C VAL A 314 -20.68 22.22 -2.78
N ARG A 315 -19.86 22.43 -1.75
CA ARG A 315 -20.30 22.83 -0.42
C ARG A 315 -20.34 24.36 -0.35
N THR A 316 -21.52 24.92 -0.24
CA THR A 316 -21.72 26.35 -0.03
C THR A 316 -22.19 26.62 1.41
N VAL A 317 -21.71 27.71 2.00
CA VAL A 317 -22.16 28.16 3.33
C VAL A 317 -23.05 29.35 3.12
N GLU A 318 -24.37 29.16 3.20
CA GLU A 318 -25.35 30.21 3.12
C GLU A 318 -25.99 30.45 4.50
N SER A 319 -25.90 31.68 5.00
CA SER A 319 -26.50 32.08 6.28
C SER A 319 -26.10 31.21 7.48
N GLY A 320 -24.83 30.73 7.53
CA GLY A 320 -24.32 29.86 8.59
C GLY A 320 -24.77 28.40 8.50
N ARG A 321 -25.51 28.04 7.45
CA ARG A 321 -25.89 26.64 7.17
C ARG A 321 -25.11 26.11 5.98
N VAL A 322 -24.65 24.85 6.10
CA VAL A 322 -23.98 24.16 5.00
C VAL A 322 -25.07 23.69 4.04
N ALA A 323 -25.05 24.23 2.83
CA ALA A 323 -25.85 23.74 1.71
C ALA A 323 -24.96 22.99 0.73
N HIS A 324 -25.49 21.98 0.09
CA HIS A 324 -24.81 21.25 -0.97
C HIS A 324 -25.53 21.50 -2.28
N THR A 325 -24.82 22.09 -3.23
CA THR A 325 -25.31 22.33 -4.59
C THR A 325 -24.56 21.48 -5.60
N TRP A 326 -25.23 21.08 -6.65
CA TRP A 326 -24.60 20.40 -7.77
C TRP A 326 -24.06 21.45 -8.73
N SER A 327 -22.75 21.42 -9.01
CA SER A 327 -22.10 22.34 -9.92
C SER A 327 -20.93 21.66 -10.66
N LEU A 328 -20.70 22.11 -11.89
CA LEU A 328 -19.55 21.72 -12.71
C LEU A 328 -18.43 22.77 -12.70
N ASP A 329 -18.56 23.82 -11.88
CA ASP A 329 -17.60 24.94 -11.84
C ASP A 329 -16.17 24.47 -11.64
N GLY A 330 -15.94 23.43 -10.80
CA GLY A 330 -14.62 22.84 -10.61
C GLY A 330 -14.03 22.22 -11.89
N TRP A 331 -14.89 21.69 -12.77
CA TRP A 331 -14.49 21.12 -14.04
C TRP A 331 -14.27 22.20 -15.11
N GLU A 332 -14.99 23.31 -15.06
CA GLU A 332 -14.76 24.46 -15.92
C GLU A 332 -13.42 25.12 -15.64
N VAL A 333 -13.08 25.30 -14.36
CA VAL A 333 -11.73 25.74 -13.94
C VAL A 333 -10.64 24.81 -14.46
N ALA A 334 -10.87 23.50 -14.46
CA ALA A 334 -9.92 22.52 -15.03
C ALA A 334 -9.76 22.68 -16.54
N ARG A 335 -10.87 22.93 -17.25
CA ARG A 335 -10.87 23.09 -18.71
C ARG A 335 -10.20 24.38 -19.16
N ASP A 336 -10.41 25.47 -18.44
CA ASP A 336 -9.92 26.80 -18.84
C ASP A 336 -8.43 27.04 -18.56
N GLY A 337 -7.70 25.99 -18.14
CA GLY A 337 -6.25 26.02 -17.98
C GLY A 337 -5.76 26.85 -16.78
N SER A 338 -6.67 27.34 -15.94
CA SER A 338 -6.34 28.12 -14.74
C SER A 338 -5.57 27.29 -13.68
N PHE A 339 -5.47 25.97 -13.85
CA PHE A 339 -4.60 25.11 -13.04
C PHE A 339 -3.13 25.51 -13.08
N SER A 340 -2.63 25.99 -14.23
CA SER A 340 -1.24 26.46 -14.32
C SER A 340 -0.99 27.72 -13.48
N VAL A 341 -2.01 28.58 -13.40
CA VAL A 341 -1.97 29.82 -12.60
C VAL A 341 -2.10 29.49 -11.10
N SER A 342 -2.99 28.55 -10.73
CA SER A 342 -3.12 28.08 -9.34
C SER A 342 -1.85 27.40 -8.83
N TYR A 343 -1.16 26.63 -9.67
CA TYR A 343 0.10 25.98 -9.30
C TYR A 343 1.20 26.99 -9.04
N THR A 344 1.29 28.04 -9.87
CA THR A 344 2.25 29.14 -9.67
C THR A 344 1.89 30.02 -8.48
N HIS A 345 0.60 30.23 -8.19
CA HIS A 345 0.16 31.02 -7.03
C HIS A 345 0.26 30.24 -5.70
N LEU A 346 0.16 28.91 -5.69
CA LEU A 346 0.41 28.10 -4.49
C LEU A 346 1.89 28.00 -4.13
N THR A 347 2.80 28.18 -5.09
CA THR A 347 4.25 28.19 -4.85
C THR A 347 4.83 29.57 -4.57
N LEU A 348 4.16 30.65 -4.99
CA LEU A 348 4.61 32.04 -4.82
C LEU A 348 4.34 32.70 -3.44
N PRO A 349 3.29 32.36 -2.66
CA PRO A 349 3.07 33.01 -1.36
C PRO A 349 4.11 32.65 -0.30
N THR A 350 4.85 31.55 -0.46
CA THR A 350 5.92 31.16 0.47
C THR A 350 7.19 32.03 0.33
N ILE A 351 7.28 32.86 -0.70
CA ILE A 351 8.46 33.72 -0.96
C ILE A 351 8.23 35.19 -0.51
N ARG A 352 7.02 35.55 -0.05
CA ARG A 352 6.67 36.93 0.32
C ARG A 352 6.27 37.13 1.78
N LEU A 353 6.94 36.50 2.70
CA LEU A 353 6.94 36.90 4.11
C LEU A 353 8.42 37.02 4.56
N VAL A 354 9.06 38.07 4.12
CA VAL A 354 10.19 38.71 4.78
C VAL A 354 9.73 40.11 5.16
#